data_ea76a1921cf440d1165bec4df0971bf4
#
_entry.id   ea76a1921cf440d1165bec4df0971bf4
#
_cell.length_a   1.000
_cell.length_b   1.000
_cell.length_c   1.000
_cell.angle_alpha   90.00
_cell.angle_beta   90.00
_cell.angle_gamma   90.00
#
_symmetry.space_group_name_H-M   'P 1'
#
loop_
_entity.id
_entity.type
_entity.pdbx_description
1 polymer ?
#
loop_
_entity_poly.entity_id
_entity_poly.type
_entity_poly.pdbx_seq_one_letter_code
_entity_poly.pdbx_strand_id
1 'polypeptide(L)'
;MSTITSKWFGEDEKNVRALFTLAAKVSPTIIFVDEVDSMLGQRTRVGEHEAMRKIKNEFMAHWDGLMTKPGERILVLAATNRPFDLDEAIIRRFERRIMVSLPSIESREKILKTLLSKEKTEDLDFKELATMTEGYSGSDLKNLCVTAAYRPVRELLQQERVKDKEKKQKSEEGTSSEDAADTKEEGEGENVIILRPLNMDDMRQAKNHVAASFATEGSVMNELKQWNESYGEGGSRKKQQLSYFL
;
A
#
# COMPACT_ATOMS: atom_id res chain seq x y z
N MET A 1 8.20 8.73 -9.34
CA MET A 1 8.09 9.61 -10.53
C MET A 1 9.02 10.83 -10.52
N SER A 2 9.49 11.31 -9.38
CA SER A 2 10.37 12.48 -9.29
C SER A 2 11.71 12.36 -10.03
N THR A 3 12.13 11.15 -10.40
CA THR A 3 13.43 10.91 -11.07
C THR A 3 13.39 11.10 -12.59
N ILE A 4 12.19 11.05 -13.19
CA ILE A 4 12.04 11.21 -14.65
C ILE A 4 11.74 12.67 -15.01
N THR A 5 11.13 13.44 -14.09
CA THR A 5 10.84 14.85 -14.30
C THR A 5 11.90 15.71 -13.64
N SER A 6 12.91 16.11 -14.40
CA SER A 6 13.92 17.04 -13.92
C SER A 6 13.55 18.50 -14.27
N LYS A 7 14.10 19.43 -13.50
CA LYS A 7 13.86 20.87 -13.65
C LYS A 7 14.50 21.46 -14.93
N TRP A 8 15.20 20.65 -15.74
CA TRP A 8 15.95 21.08 -16.92
C TRP A 8 15.30 20.56 -18.21
N PHE A 9 14.85 21.46 -19.05
CA PHE A 9 14.27 21.18 -20.36
C PHE A 9 15.17 20.30 -21.22
N GLY A 10 14.66 19.20 -21.75
CA GLY A 10 15.36 18.31 -22.69
C GLY A 10 16.10 17.11 -22.06
N GLU A 11 16.25 17.03 -20.73
CA GLU A 11 16.80 15.85 -20.07
C GLU A 11 15.78 14.73 -19.92
N ASP A 12 14.52 15.07 -19.81
CA ASP A 12 13.43 14.11 -19.61
C ASP A 12 13.24 13.18 -20.81
N GLU A 13 13.37 13.69 -22.02
CA GLU A 13 13.33 12.88 -23.26
C GLU A 13 14.54 11.91 -23.31
N LYS A 14 15.72 12.38 -22.91
CA LYS A 14 16.93 11.54 -22.82
C LYS A 14 16.78 10.44 -21.78
N ASN A 15 16.14 10.74 -20.65
CA ASN A 15 15.89 9.79 -19.59
C ASN A 15 14.92 8.69 -20.05
N VAL A 16 13.85 9.04 -20.77
CA VAL A 16 12.93 8.06 -21.36
C VAL A 16 13.68 7.16 -22.35
N ARG A 17 14.47 7.74 -23.26
CA ARG A 17 15.26 6.97 -24.21
C ARG A 17 16.29 6.05 -23.51
N ALA A 18 16.96 6.55 -22.48
CA ALA A 18 17.91 5.78 -21.69
C ALA A 18 17.24 4.60 -20.97
N LEU A 19 16.03 4.80 -20.42
CA LEU A 19 15.23 3.75 -19.78
C LEU A 19 14.95 2.59 -20.73
N PHE A 20 14.41 2.88 -21.92
CA PHE A 20 14.10 1.85 -22.92
C PHE A 20 15.37 1.18 -23.49
N THR A 21 16.44 1.95 -23.67
CA THR A 21 17.74 1.40 -24.11
C THR A 21 18.32 0.46 -23.06
N LEU A 22 18.23 0.81 -21.78
CA LEU A 22 18.66 -0.06 -20.68
C LEU A 22 17.79 -1.31 -20.62
N ALA A 23 16.48 -1.16 -20.68
CA ALA A 23 15.54 -2.27 -20.66
C ALA A 23 15.81 -3.28 -21.78
N ALA A 24 16.15 -2.83 -22.98
CA ALA A 24 16.52 -3.68 -24.09
C ALA A 24 17.82 -4.45 -23.82
N LYS A 25 18.82 -3.82 -23.20
CA LYS A 25 20.12 -4.45 -22.88
C LYS A 25 20.01 -5.53 -21.79
N VAL A 26 19.09 -5.38 -20.84
CA VAL A 26 18.91 -6.32 -19.71
C VAL A 26 17.68 -7.22 -19.88
N SER A 27 17.18 -7.36 -21.11
CA SER A 27 16.05 -8.25 -21.45
C SER A 27 16.29 -9.70 -20.97
N PRO A 28 15.30 -10.41 -20.39
CA PRO A 28 13.90 -9.99 -20.18
C PRO A 28 13.73 -9.03 -19.02
N THR A 29 12.90 -7.98 -19.20
CA THR A 29 12.75 -6.94 -18.18
C THR A 29 11.33 -6.42 -18.10
N ILE A 30 10.96 -5.85 -16.95
CA ILE A 30 9.68 -5.20 -16.73
C ILE A 30 9.93 -3.72 -16.43
N ILE A 31 9.33 -2.84 -17.21
CA ILE A 31 9.27 -1.41 -16.92
C ILE A 31 7.99 -1.17 -16.11
N PHE A 32 8.14 -0.82 -14.82
CA PHE A 32 7.00 -0.48 -13.97
C PHE A 32 6.82 1.03 -13.92
N VAL A 33 5.59 1.49 -14.23
CA VAL A 33 5.22 2.91 -14.20
C VAL A 33 4.06 3.08 -13.24
N ASP A 34 4.33 3.71 -12.09
CA ASP A 34 3.29 4.05 -11.12
C ASP A 34 2.67 5.41 -11.44
N GLU A 35 1.39 5.59 -11.05
CA GLU A 35 0.62 6.83 -11.35
C GLU A 35 0.73 7.26 -12.82
N VAL A 36 0.54 6.30 -13.71
CA VAL A 36 0.74 6.51 -15.16
C VAL A 36 -0.16 7.62 -15.74
N ASP A 37 -1.28 7.91 -15.11
CA ASP A 37 -2.19 9.00 -15.46
C ASP A 37 -1.53 10.38 -15.32
N SER A 38 -0.57 10.54 -14.40
CA SER A 38 0.16 11.80 -14.24
C SER A 38 1.05 12.11 -15.44
N MET A 39 1.57 11.08 -16.12
CA MET A 39 2.46 11.21 -17.27
C MET A 39 1.71 11.08 -18.62
N LEU A 40 0.78 10.11 -18.70
CA LEU A 40 0.10 9.71 -19.92
C LEU A 40 -1.40 10.09 -19.95
N GLY A 41 -1.82 11.07 -19.15
CA GLY A 41 -3.20 11.57 -19.11
C GLY A 41 -3.65 12.25 -20.40
N GLN A 42 -4.94 12.60 -20.48
CA GLN A 42 -5.56 13.23 -21.65
C GLN A 42 -4.87 14.55 -22.03
N ARG A 43 -4.81 14.84 -23.33
CA ARG A 43 -4.11 15.99 -23.91
C ARG A 43 -4.87 17.32 -23.77
N THR A 44 -6.09 17.29 -23.26
CA THR A 44 -7.04 18.43 -23.26
C THR A 44 -6.97 19.29 -22.00
N ARG A 45 -6.11 19.01 -21.05
CA ARG A 45 -5.96 19.86 -19.85
C ARG A 45 -5.33 21.20 -20.25
N VAL A 46 -6.10 22.28 -20.07
CA VAL A 46 -5.61 23.65 -20.22
C VAL A 46 -4.40 23.83 -19.29
N GLY A 47 -3.21 24.11 -19.86
CA GLY A 47 -1.96 24.27 -19.09
C GLY A 47 -1.02 23.07 -19.11
N GLU A 48 -1.25 22.04 -19.95
CA GLU A 48 -0.23 21.00 -20.15
C GLU A 48 1.04 21.63 -20.72
N HIS A 49 2.14 21.56 -19.94
CA HIS A 49 3.42 22.10 -20.40
C HIS A 49 3.91 21.33 -21.64
N GLU A 50 4.42 22.05 -22.62
CA GLU A 50 4.96 21.48 -23.86
C GLU A 50 5.99 20.36 -23.58
N ALA A 51 6.76 20.49 -22.50
CA ALA A 51 7.68 19.48 -22.04
C ALA A 51 7.00 18.12 -21.74
N MET A 52 5.86 18.13 -21.04
CA MET A 52 5.13 16.88 -20.72
C MET A 52 4.61 16.21 -21.99
N ARG A 53 4.16 17.00 -22.97
CA ARG A 53 3.73 16.47 -24.27
C ARG A 53 4.87 15.80 -25.04
N LYS A 54 6.09 16.35 -24.96
CA LYS A 54 7.29 15.76 -25.58
C LYS A 54 7.67 14.45 -24.92
N ILE A 55 7.70 14.40 -23.57
CA ILE A 55 7.96 13.19 -22.80
C ILE A 55 6.96 12.08 -23.17
N LYS A 56 5.67 12.43 -23.23
CA LYS A 56 4.60 11.50 -23.61
C LYS A 56 4.82 10.93 -25.02
N ASN A 57 5.13 11.78 -25.98
CA ASN A 57 5.39 11.36 -27.35
C ASN A 57 6.65 10.46 -27.46
N GLU A 58 7.72 10.81 -26.77
CA GLU A 58 8.96 10.01 -26.75
C GLU A 58 8.71 8.64 -26.09
N PHE A 59 8.00 8.61 -24.97
CA PHE A 59 7.60 7.36 -24.31
C PHE A 59 6.79 6.46 -25.26
N MET A 60 5.81 7.04 -25.95
CA MET A 60 4.95 6.35 -26.89
C MET A 60 5.73 5.80 -28.09
N ALA A 61 6.63 6.59 -28.64
CA ALA A 61 7.46 6.18 -29.78
C ALA A 61 8.37 5.01 -29.43
N HIS A 62 8.99 5.04 -28.25
CA HIS A 62 9.81 3.92 -27.78
C HIS A 62 8.99 2.69 -27.45
N TRP A 63 7.83 2.84 -26.84
CA TRP A 63 6.93 1.72 -26.56
C TRP A 63 6.44 1.04 -27.85
N ASP A 64 5.98 1.82 -28.82
CA ASP A 64 5.59 1.27 -30.14
C ASP A 64 6.77 0.59 -30.83
N GLY A 65 7.98 1.13 -30.69
CA GLY A 65 9.20 0.51 -31.19
C GLY A 65 9.51 -0.87 -30.60
N LEU A 66 9.16 -1.11 -29.32
CA LEU A 66 9.29 -2.44 -28.71
C LEU A 66 8.34 -3.47 -29.33
N MET A 67 7.13 -3.05 -29.66
CA MET A 67 6.12 -3.94 -30.26
C MET A 67 6.51 -4.43 -31.66
N THR A 68 7.43 -3.72 -32.33
CA THR A 68 7.84 -3.99 -33.72
C THR A 68 9.14 -4.81 -33.83
N LYS A 69 9.90 -4.95 -32.74
CA LYS A 69 11.18 -5.69 -32.77
C LYS A 69 10.99 -7.12 -32.22
N PRO A 70 11.00 -8.13 -33.06
CA PRO A 70 10.93 -9.51 -32.59
C PRO A 70 12.19 -9.86 -31.80
N GLY A 71 11.99 -10.30 -30.54
CA GLY A 71 13.08 -10.76 -29.66
C GLY A 71 13.33 -9.88 -28.43
N GLU A 72 12.85 -8.66 -28.37
CA GLU A 72 12.91 -7.85 -27.15
C GLU A 72 11.78 -8.29 -26.17
N ARG A 73 12.18 -8.95 -25.07
CA ARG A 73 11.24 -9.42 -24.03
C ARG A 73 11.12 -8.36 -22.95
N ILE A 74 10.41 -7.26 -23.27
CA ILE A 74 10.16 -6.13 -22.36
C ILE A 74 8.66 -6.03 -22.14
N LEU A 75 8.24 -6.01 -20.87
CA LEU A 75 6.86 -5.79 -20.46
C LEU A 75 6.74 -4.39 -19.82
N VAL A 76 5.79 -3.60 -20.29
CA VAL A 76 5.40 -2.35 -19.62
C VAL A 76 4.22 -2.66 -18.69
N LEU A 77 4.43 -2.50 -17.39
CA LEU A 77 3.43 -2.65 -16.35
C LEU A 77 3.13 -1.28 -15.74
N ALA A 78 1.89 -0.84 -15.83
CA ALA A 78 1.47 0.45 -15.29
C ALA A 78 0.43 0.30 -14.20
N ALA A 79 0.45 1.21 -13.22
CA ALA A 79 -0.58 1.34 -12.19
C ALA A 79 -1.20 2.74 -12.22
N THR A 80 -2.50 2.83 -11.96
CA THR A 80 -3.22 4.09 -11.82
C THR A 80 -4.43 3.94 -10.92
N ASN A 81 -4.71 4.99 -10.14
CA ASN A 81 -5.96 5.15 -9.39
C ASN A 81 -7.01 5.95 -10.19
N ARG A 82 -6.65 6.47 -11.38
CA ARG A 82 -7.49 7.36 -12.20
C ARG A 82 -7.48 6.94 -13.68
N PRO A 83 -7.95 5.71 -14.01
CA PRO A 83 -7.87 5.20 -15.37
C PRO A 83 -8.70 6.00 -16.38
N PHE A 84 -9.72 6.72 -15.91
CA PHE A 84 -10.55 7.62 -16.73
C PHE A 84 -9.83 8.90 -17.17
N ASP A 85 -8.71 9.25 -16.52
CA ASP A 85 -7.85 10.39 -16.94
C ASP A 85 -6.85 9.99 -18.05
N LEU A 86 -6.73 8.71 -18.39
CA LEU A 86 -5.82 8.23 -19.43
C LEU A 86 -6.32 8.58 -20.84
N ASP A 87 -5.36 8.89 -21.73
CA ASP A 87 -5.63 9.04 -23.16
C ASP A 87 -6.08 7.69 -23.77
N GLU A 88 -7.09 7.70 -24.63
CA GLU A 88 -7.58 6.47 -25.28
C GLU A 88 -6.49 5.74 -26.08
N ALA A 89 -5.53 6.45 -26.67
CA ALA A 89 -4.43 5.85 -27.38
C ALA A 89 -3.54 5.04 -26.44
N ILE A 90 -3.42 5.45 -25.17
CA ILE A 90 -2.72 4.72 -24.11
C ILE A 90 -3.51 3.49 -23.71
N ILE A 91 -4.81 3.65 -23.46
CA ILE A 91 -5.69 2.52 -23.07
C ILE A 91 -5.66 1.41 -24.11
N ARG A 92 -5.58 1.75 -25.40
CA ARG A 92 -5.50 0.75 -26.48
C ARG A 92 -4.19 -0.03 -26.50
N ARG A 93 -3.09 0.53 -26.00
CA ARG A 93 -1.77 -0.13 -25.92
C ARG A 93 -1.65 -1.09 -24.75
N PHE A 94 -2.41 -0.86 -23.69
CA PHE A 94 -2.54 -1.84 -22.62
C PHE A 94 -3.58 -2.89 -23.01
N GLU A 95 -3.12 -4.02 -23.52
CA GLU A 95 -4.01 -5.13 -23.92
C GLU A 95 -4.71 -5.74 -22.70
N ARG A 96 -4.00 -5.82 -21.58
CA ARG A 96 -4.51 -6.35 -20.31
C ARG A 96 -4.74 -5.22 -19.30
N ARG A 97 -5.93 -5.18 -18.74
CA ARG A 97 -6.36 -4.18 -17.78
C ARG A 97 -7.04 -4.86 -16.61
N ILE A 98 -6.34 -4.89 -15.49
CA ILE A 98 -6.73 -5.65 -14.30
C ILE A 98 -7.12 -4.66 -13.22
N MET A 99 -8.34 -4.77 -12.70
CA MET A 99 -8.78 -4.02 -11.53
C MET A 99 -8.32 -4.72 -10.26
N VAL A 100 -7.58 -4.01 -9.41
CA VAL A 100 -7.24 -4.45 -8.06
C VAL A 100 -8.30 -3.90 -7.11
N SER A 101 -9.25 -4.74 -6.71
CA SER A 101 -10.32 -4.37 -5.78
C SER A 101 -9.89 -4.54 -4.32
N LEU A 102 -10.77 -4.10 -3.40
CA LEU A 102 -10.59 -4.41 -1.98
C LEU A 102 -10.56 -5.95 -1.77
N PRO A 103 -9.78 -6.42 -0.78
CA PRO A 103 -9.60 -7.86 -0.58
C PRO A 103 -10.90 -8.55 -0.14
N SER A 104 -11.16 -9.75 -0.69
CA SER A 104 -12.23 -10.63 -0.25
C SER A 104 -12.00 -11.11 1.19
N ILE A 105 -13.01 -11.74 1.80
CA ILE A 105 -12.89 -12.29 3.16
C ILE A 105 -11.73 -13.29 3.27
N GLU A 106 -11.54 -14.17 2.28
CA GLU A 106 -10.43 -15.13 2.26
C GLU A 106 -9.09 -14.44 2.07
N SER A 107 -9.06 -13.37 1.26
CA SER A 107 -7.86 -12.58 1.07
C SER A 107 -7.49 -11.82 2.33
N ARG A 108 -8.47 -11.23 3.06
CA ARG A 108 -8.22 -10.56 4.34
C ARG A 108 -7.69 -11.54 5.39
N GLU A 109 -8.23 -12.74 5.48
CA GLU A 109 -7.72 -13.79 6.37
C GLU A 109 -6.24 -14.10 6.08
N LYS A 110 -5.87 -14.28 4.80
CA LYS A 110 -4.49 -14.53 4.39
C LYS A 110 -3.57 -13.35 4.70
N ILE A 111 -4.02 -12.11 4.45
CA ILE A 111 -3.27 -10.89 4.76
C ILE A 111 -3.00 -10.80 6.26
N LEU A 112 -4.01 -10.99 7.10
CA LEU A 112 -3.89 -10.94 8.56
C LEU A 112 -2.92 -12.01 9.07
N LYS A 113 -3.02 -13.25 8.59
CA LYS A 113 -2.08 -14.33 8.91
C LYS A 113 -0.64 -13.96 8.54
N THR A 114 -0.44 -13.34 7.38
CA THR A 114 0.88 -12.91 6.93
C THR A 114 1.44 -11.76 7.77
N LEU A 115 0.62 -10.76 8.09
CA LEU A 115 1.03 -9.61 8.90
C LEU A 115 1.41 -10.02 10.33
N LEU A 116 0.67 -10.95 10.92
CA LEU A 116 0.89 -11.42 12.30
C LEU A 116 1.80 -12.65 12.40
N SER A 117 2.37 -13.12 11.29
CA SER A 117 3.19 -14.35 11.26
C SER A 117 4.45 -14.30 12.13
N LYS A 118 4.95 -13.10 12.43
CA LYS A 118 6.15 -12.88 13.26
C LYS A 118 5.82 -12.48 14.69
N GLU A 119 4.55 -12.22 14.99
CA GLU A 119 4.10 -11.79 16.29
C GLU A 119 3.72 -12.99 17.17
N LYS A 120 3.93 -12.88 18.48
CA LYS A 120 3.42 -13.87 19.44
C LYS A 120 1.93 -13.66 19.61
N THR A 121 1.15 -14.61 19.16
CA THR A 121 -0.32 -14.56 19.20
C THR A 121 -0.88 -15.72 20.03
N GLU A 122 -1.99 -15.49 20.71
CA GLU A 122 -2.72 -16.47 21.50
C GLU A 122 -4.19 -16.46 21.07
N ASP A 123 -4.69 -17.61 20.65
CA ASP A 123 -6.09 -17.88 20.31
C ASP A 123 -6.74 -16.86 19.36
N LEU A 124 -6.05 -16.48 18.28
CA LEU A 124 -6.60 -15.60 17.26
C LEU A 124 -7.49 -16.35 16.26
N ASP A 125 -8.77 -15.98 16.20
CA ASP A 125 -9.66 -16.42 15.13
C ASP A 125 -9.54 -15.49 13.91
N PHE A 126 -8.73 -15.89 12.92
CA PHE A 126 -8.52 -15.12 11.68
C PHE A 126 -9.77 -15.04 10.81
N LYS A 127 -10.72 -15.98 10.93
CA LYS A 127 -11.99 -15.92 10.19
C LYS A 127 -12.90 -14.86 10.78
N GLU A 128 -13.01 -14.82 12.11
CA GLU A 128 -13.74 -13.73 12.78
C GLU A 128 -13.11 -12.38 12.45
N LEU A 129 -11.79 -12.26 12.52
CA LEU A 129 -11.05 -11.04 12.17
C LEU A 129 -11.31 -10.60 10.72
N ALA A 130 -11.31 -11.54 9.77
CA ALA A 130 -11.63 -11.24 8.38
C ALA A 130 -13.07 -10.79 8.19
N THR A 131 -14.01 -11.34 8.96
CA THR A 131 -15.43 -10.95 8.90
C THR A 131 -15.63 -9.54 9.46
N MET A 132 -15.05 -9.23 10.63
CA MET A 132 -15.22 -7.92 11.27
C MET A 132 -14.49 -6.77 10.55
N THR A 133 -13.60 -7.05 9.62
CA THR A 133 -12.83 -6.07 8.83
C THR A 133 -13.37 -5.93 7.40
N GLU A 134 -14.66 -6.07 7.19
CA GLU A 134 -15.29 -5.83 5.90
C GLU A 134 -14.99 -4.42 5.40
N GLY A 135 -14.66 -4.29 4.11
CA GLY A 135 -14.32 -3.01 3.50
C GLY A 135 -12.90 -2.49 3.79
N TYR A 136 -12.09 -3.21 4.56
CA TYR A 136 -10.71 -2.79 4.85
C TYR A 136 -9.79 -3.08 3.66
N SER A 137 -8.94 -2.10 3.35
CA SER A 137 -7.81 -2.27 2.43
C SER A 137 -6.65 -3.01 3.11
N GLY A 138 -5.63 -3.39 2.34
CA GLY A 138 -4.39 -3.96 2.91
C GLY A 138 -3.69 -3.02 3.89
N SER A 139 -3.72 -1.70 3.64
CA SER A 139 -3.21 -0.68 4.55
C SER A 139 -3.99 -0.62 5.85
N ASP A 140 -5.31 -0.67 5.80
CA ASP A 140 -6.16 -0.64 6.99
C ASP A 140 -5.92 -1.86 7.86
N LEU A 141 -5.80 -3.04 7.25
CA LEU A 141 -5.47 -4.29 7.97
C LEU A 141 -4.09 -4.20 8.63
N LYS A 142 -3.11 -3.60 7.95
CA LYS A 142 -1.79 -3.36 8.56
C LYS A 142 -1.89 -2.40 9.74
N ASN A 143 -2.62 -1.29 9.60
CA ASN A 143 -2.82 -0.33 10.68
C ASN A 143 -3.55 -0.96 11.87
N LEU A 144 -4.53 -1.82 11.62
CA LEU A 144 -5.22 -2.59 12.64
C LEU A 144 -4.23 -3.47 13.43
N CYS A 145 -3.42 -4.26 12.74
CA CYS A 145 -2.42 -5.13 13.37
C CYS A 145 -1.39 -4.33 14.19
N VAL A 146 -0.89 -3.21 13.65
CA VAL A 146 0.05 -2.34 14.35
C VAL A 146 -0.60 -1.73 15.61
N THR A 147 -1.84 -1.24 15.49
CA THR A 147 -2.56 -0.66 16.63
C THR A 147 -2.80 -1.69 17.73
N ALA A 148 -3.15 -2.92 17.36
CA ALA A 148 -3.31 -4.02 18.30
C ALA A 148 -1.99 -4.40 18.98
N ALA A 149 -0.89 -4.51 18.23
CA ALA A 149 0.43 -4.87 18.73
C ALA A 149 1.00 -3.87 19.74
N TYR A 150 0.58 -2.60 19.68
CA TYR A 150 0.97 -1.60 20.68
C TYR A 150 0.26 -1.75 22.04
N ARG A 151 -0.81 -2.53 22.15
CA ARG A 151 -1.53 -2.68 23.42
C ARG A 151 -0.72 -3.34 24.52
N PRO A 152 -0.13 -4.52 24.31
CA PRO A 152 0.73 -5.14 25.34
C PRO A 152 1.84 -4.20 25.83
N VAL A 153 2.41 -3.39 24.90
CA VAL A 153 3.44 -2.39 25.25
C VAL A 153 2.87 -1.28 26.15
N ARG A 154 1.70 -0.75 25.81
CA ARG A 154 1.04 0.29 26.62
C ARG A 154 0.67 -0.21 28.01
N GLU A 155 0.19 -1.44 28.10
CA GLU A 155 -0.15 -2.05 29.39
C GLU A 155 1.10 -2.20 30.26
N LEU A 156 2.21 -2.66 29.72
CA LEU A 156 3.48 -2.76 30.44
C LEU A 156 3.94 -1.40 30.95
N LEU A 157 3.95 -0.39 30.09
CA LEU A 157 4.33 0.98 30.46
C LEU A 157 3.41 1.59 31.56
N GLN A 158 2.13 1.24 31.53
CA GLN A 158 1.20 1.67 32.57
C GLN A 158 1.51 0.98 33.91
N GLN A 159 1.78 -0.32 33.88
CA GLN A 159 2.15 -1.07 35.08
C GLN A 159 3.44 -0.54 35.72
N GLU A 160 4.45 -0.24 34.91
CA GLU A 160 5.70 0.37 35.40
C GLU A 160 5.45 1.74 36.02
N ARG A 161 4.66 2.60 35.39
CA ARG A 161 4.30 3.92 35.93
C ARG A 161 3.53 3.83 37.25
N VAL A 162 2.69 2.83 37.41
CA VAL A 162 1.98 2.59 38.69
C VAL A 162 2.97 2.17 39.77
N LYS A 163 3.85 1.19 39.47
CA LYS A 163 4.90 0.73 40.39
C LYS A 163 5.83 1.88 40.83
N ASP A 164 6.21 2.76 39.91
CA ASP A 164 7.05 3.91 40.22
C ASP A 164 6.34 4.94 41.12
N LYS A 165 5.04 5.15 40.91
CA LYS A 165 4.23 6.01 41.79
C LYS A 165 4.09 5.41 43.19
N GLU A 166 3.84 4.11 43.30
CA GLU A 166 3.75 3.40 44.58
C GLU A 166 5.08 3.44 45.35
N LYS A 167 6.22 3.27 44.63
CA LYS A 167 7.55 3.41 45.21
C LYS A 167 7.82 4.82 45.76
N LYS A 168 7.41 5.87 45.00
CA LYS A 168 7.53 7.26 45.45
C LYS A 168 6.67 7.57 46.65
N GLN A 169 5.42 7.10 46.69
CA GLN A 169 4.53 7.30 47.85
C GLN A 169 5.07 6.61 49.11
N LYS A 170 5.59 5.36 48.97
CA LYS A 170 6.21 4.66 50.10
C LYS A 170 7.49 5.34 50.59
N SER A 171 8.26 6.02 49.73
CA SER A 171 9.44 6.78 50.12
C SER A 171 9.08 8.13 50.78
N GLU A 172 7.93 8.71 50.50
CA GLU A 172 7.44 9.95 51.15
C GLU A 172 6.76 9.66 52.51
N GLU A 173 6.15 8.52 52.73
CA GLU A 173 5.58 8.08 54.01
C GLU A 173 6.60 7.53 54.99
N GLY A 174 7.83 7.20 54.53
CA GLY A 174 8.87 6.54 55.31
C GLY A 174 9.91 7.45 55.97
N THR A 175 9.71 8.76 56.07
CA THR A 175 10.62 9.67 56.75
C THR A 175 10.31 9.85 58.22
N SER A 176 10.47 8.77 58.99
CA SER A 176 10.73 8.86 60.44
C SER A 176 11.22 7.52 60.98
N SER A 177 12.51 7.27 60.85
CA SER A 177 13.37 6.61 61.81
C SER A 177 14.74 6.32 61.13
N GLU A 178 15.72 6.98 61.72
CA GLU A 178 17.11 6.68 61.52
C GLU A 178 17.40 5.23 61.94
N ASP A 179 18.01 4.44 61.09
CA ASP A 179 19.22 3.70 61.45
C ASP A 179 19.86 3.03 60.23
N ALA A 180 21.17 3.09 60.28
CA ALA A 180 22.11 2.66 59.26
C ALA A 180 22.07 1.16 58.99
N ALA A 181 22.39 0.79 57.77
CA ALA A 181 23.51 -0.06 57.37
C ALA A 181 23.29 -0.58 55.94
N ASP A 182 24.18 -0.11 55.13
CA ASP A 182 24.98 -0.82 54.14
C ASP A 182 24.42 -2.17 53.61
N THR A 183 23.88 -2.15 52.40
CA THR A 183 24.14 -3.26 51.44
C THR A 183 24.02 -2.69 50.02
N LYS A 184 25.17 -2.38 49.45
CA LYS A 184 25.40 -2.35 48.02
C LYS A 184 25.27 -3.79 47.51
N GLU A 185 24.68 -3.91 46.40
CA GLU A 185 24.79 -4.91 45.35
C GLU A 185 23.42 -5.43 44.95
N GLU A 186 22.86 -4.86 43.94
CA GLU A 186 22.11 -5.71 43.03
C GLU A 186 22.38 -5.24 41.62
N GLY A 187 22.97 -6.18 40.90
CA GLY A 187 23.39 -6.05 39.53
C GLY A 187 22.30 -5.53 38.60
N GLU A 188 22.73 -4.76 37.64
CA GLU A 188 22.04 -4.52 36.37
C GLU A 188 21.81 -5.86 35.66
N GLY A 189 20.84 -6.62 36.15
CA GLY A 189 20.23 -7.68 35.37
C GLY A 189 19.44 -6.95 34.28
N GLU A 190 19.81 -7.13 33.01
CA GLU A 190 18.98 -6.76 31.87
C GLU A 190 17.57 -7.25 32.15
N ASN A 191 16.65 -6.36 32.50
CA ASN A 191 15.23 -6.66 32.62
C ASN A 191 14.74 -7.03 31.23
N VAL A 192 14.75 -8.33 30.93
CA VAL A 192 14.19 -8.86 29.69
C VAL A 192 12.70 -8.52 29.69
N ILE A 193 12.35 -7.52 28.90
CA ILE A 193 10.97 -7.08 28.73
C ILE A 193 10.23 -8.20 28.01
N ILE A 194 9.41 -8.96 28.75
CA ILE A 194 8.56 -10.00 28.19
C ILE A 194 7.17 -9.41 27.97
N LEU A 195 6.83 -9.17 26.71
CA LEU A 195 5.47 -8.76 26.31
C LEU A 195 4.56 -10.01 26.30
N ARG A 196 3.32 -9.83 26.78
CA ARG A 196 2.29 -10.85 26.61
C ARG A 196 1.93 -11.04 25.14
N PRO A 197 1.46 -12.22 24.74
CA PRO A 197 0.98 -12.46 23.38
C PRO A 197 -0.24 -11.60 23.07
N LEU A 198 -0.42 -11.35 21.78
CA LEU A 198 -1.56 -10.63 21.21
C LEU A 198 -2.79 -11.54 21.19
N ASN A 199 -3.93 -11.06 21.67
CA ASN A 199 -5.17 -11.81 21.75
C ASN A 199 -6.33 -11.17 20.96
N MET A 200 -7.48 -11.84 20.89
CA MET A 200 -8.65 -11.36 20.17
C MET A 200 -9.20 -10.03 20.70
N ASP A 201 -9.10 -9.79 22.01
CA ASP A 201 -9.59 -8.53 22.61
C ASP A 201 -8.77 -7.33 22.14
N ASP A 202 -7.45 -7.49 21.99
CA ASP A 202 -6.57 -6.46 21.43
C ASP A 202 -6.99 -6.08 19.99
N MET A 203 -7.32 -7.08 19.18
CA MET A 203 -7.78 -6.88 17.81
C MET A 203 -9.15 -6.18 17.75
N ARG A 204 -10.10 -6.60 18.58
CA ARG A 204 -11.43 -5.97 18.66
C ARG A 204 -11.35 -4.51 19.11
N GLN A 205 -10.52 -4.23 20.10
CA GLN A 205 -10.32 -2.85 20.55
C GLN A 205 -9.58 -1.99 19.53
N ALA A 206 -8.56 -2.55 18.87
CA ALA A 206 -7.88 -1.86 17.78
C ALA A 206 -8.85 -1.50 16.63
N LYS A 207 -9.82 -2.37 16.32
CA LYS A 207 -10.85 -2.10 15.32
C LYS A 207 -11.69 -0.85 15.66
N ASN A 208 -11.93 -0.57 16.93
CA ASN A 208 -12.68 0.64 17.34
C ASN A 208 -11.91 1.93 17.06
N HIS A 209 -10.60 1.86 16.89
CA HIS A 209 -9.73 3.00 16.59
C HIS A 209 -9.34 3.11 15.12
N VAL A 210 -9.48 2.03 14.35
CA VAL A 210 -9.10 1.98 12.93
C VAL A 210 -10.37 1.80 12.11
N ALA A 211 -10.73 2.84 11.37
CA ALA A 211 -11.83 2.78 10.40
C ALA A 211 -11.32 2.36 9.02
N ALA A 212 -12.21 1.85 8.17
CA ALA A 212 -11.90 1.63 6.76
C ALA A 212 -11.60 2.97 6.07
N SER A 213 -10.46 3.07 5.37
CA SER A 213 -10.04 4.29 4.67
C SER A 213 -10.92 4.62 3.47
N PHE A 214 -11.56 3.62 2.88
CA PHE A 214 -12.42 3.77 1.72
C PHE A 214 -13.85 3.33 2.07
N ALA A 215 -14.80 4.22 1.82
CA ALA A 215 -16.19 3.82 1.78
C ALA A 215 -16.40 2.90 0.55
N THR A 216 -16.90 1.70 0.78
CA THR A 216 -17.16 0.68 -0.27
C THR A 216 -18.12 1.20 -1.35
N GLU A 217 -18.91 2.22 -1.04
CA GLU A 217 -19.89 2.88 -1.90
C GLU A 217 -19.48 4.30 -2.32
N GLY A 218 -18.20 4.68 -2.13
CA GLY A 218 -17.71 5.99 -2.56
C GLY A 218 -17.81 6.18 -4.08
N SER A 219 -18.06 7.42 -4.54
CA SER A 219 -18.18 7.79 -5.96
C SER A 219 -17.00 7.27 -6.79
N VAL A 220 -15.79 7.39 -6.27
CA VAL A 220 -14.56 6.95 -6.94
C VAL A 220 -14.54 5.43 -7.17
N MET A 221 -14.97 4.62 -6.20
CA MET A 221 -15.02 3.17 -6.35
C MET A 221 -16.07 2.75 -7.39
N ASN A 222 -17.19 3.44 -7.44
CA ASN A 222 -18.22 3.19 -8.45
C ASN A 222 -17.75 3.57 -9.85
N GLU A 223 -17.05 4.70 -10.00
CA GLU A 223 -16.43 5.10 -11.27
C GLU A 223 -15.40 4.07 -11.75
N LEU A 224 -14.55 3.56 -10.84
CA LEU A 224 -13.57 2.52 -11.15
C LEU A 224 -14.25 1.21 -11.57
N LYS A 225 -15.33 0.79 -10.91
CA LYS A 225 -16.10 -0.39 -11.28
C LYS A 225 -16.72 -0.22 -12.66
N GLN A 226 -17.34 0.93 -12.94
CA GLN A 226 -17.94 1.24 -14.24
C GLN A 226 -16.88 1.26 -15.35
N TRP A 227 -15.72 1.83 -15.08
CA TRP A 227 -14.60 1.82 -16.03
C TRP A 227 -14.11 0.39 -16.30
N ASN A 228 -13.99 -0.42 -15.25
CA ASN A 228 -13.60 -1.83 -15.39
C ASN A 228 -14.61 -2.66 -16.18
N GLU A 229 -15.90 -2.40 -16.01
CA GLU A 229 -16.96 -3.03 -16.82
C GLU A 229 -16.83 -2.66 -18.30
N SER A 230 -16.38 -1.45 -18.61
CA SER A 230 -16.24 -0.97 -19.99
C SER A 230 -14.93 -1.40 -20.64
N TYR A 231 -13.83 -1.41 -19.91
CA TYR A 231 -12.48 -1.55 -20.45
C TYR A 231 -11.65 -2.69 -19.83
N GLY A 232 -12.03 -3.21 -18.67
CA GLY A 232 -11.27 -4.20 -17.91
C GLY A 232 -11.40 -5.64 -18.44
N GLU A 233 -10.56 -6.53 -17.92
CA GLU A 233 -10.69 -7.97 -18.14
C GLU A 233 -11.95 -8.49 -17.42
N GLY A 234 -12.76 -9.25 -18.16
CA GLY A 234 -14.07 -9.73 -17.65
C GLY A 234 -15.19 -8.70 -17.72
N GLY A 235 -14.89 -7.47 -18.15
CA GLY A 235 -15.90 -6.48 -18.49
C GLY A 235 -16.76 -6.97 -19.65
N SER A 236 -18.06 -6.74 -19.56
CA SER A 236 -19.01 -7.08 -20.60
C SER A 236 -18.89 -6.09 -21.76
N ARG A 237 -17.75 -6.06 -22.46
CA ARG A 237 -17.78 -5.60 -23.85
C ARG A 237 -18.73 -6.54 -24.55
N LYS A 238 -20.00 -6.17 -24.64
CA LYS A 238 -20.90 -6.76 -25.64
C LYS A 238 -20.09 -6.66 -26.94
N LYS A 239 -19.69 -7.83 -27.47
CA LYS A 239 -19.24 -7.92 -28.84
C LYS A 239 -20.38 -7.30 -29.64
N GLN A 240 -20.23 -6.07 -30.08
CA GLN A 240 -21.07 -5.55 -31.14
C GLN A 240 -20.81 -6.52 -32.29
N GLN A 241 -21.74 -7.41 -32.53
CA GLN A 241 -21.79 -8.12 -33.77
C GLN A 241 -21.91 -7.03 -34.83
N LEU A 242 -20.79 -6.76 -35.50
CA LEU A 242 -20.81 -6.05 -36.76
C LEU A 242 -21.74 -6.87 -37.66
N SER A 243 -22.99 -6.46 -37.74
CA SER A 243 -23.88 -6.91 -38.79
C SER A 243 -23.33 -6.30 -40.08
N TYR A 244 -22.54 -7.05 -40.80
CA TYR A 244 -22.24 -6.72 -42.16
C TYR A 244 -23.56 -6.87 -42.92
N PHE A 245 -24.13 -5.76 -43.29
CA PHE A 245 -25.15 -5.74 -44.33
C PHE A 245 -24.48 -6.23 -45.62
N LEU A 246 -24.87 -7.41 -46.04
CA LEU A 246 -24.76 -7.84 -47.42
C LEU A 246 -25.78 -7.10 -48.27
#